data_161caee02855f795231b62c43547f187
#
_entry.id   161caee02855f795231b62c43547f187
#
_cell.length_a   1.000
_cell.length_b   1.000
_cell.length_c   1.000
_cell.angle_alpha   90.00
_cell.angle_beta   90.00
_cell.angle_gamma   90.00
#
_symmetry.space_group_name_H-M   'P 1'
#
loop_
_entity.id
_entity.type
_entity.pdbx_description
1 polymer ?
#
loop_
_entity_poly.entity_id
_entity_poly.type
_entity_poly.pdbx_seq_one_letter_code
_entity_poly.pdbx_strand_id
1 'polypeptide(L)'
;MEKTGETEKQVEQLILEKTQLQEAHARVINNDHSNTNNITTIGRDQNIIIVNNFGEENIEYLLKDENFIKKCIESPINSIHKYLDNVHFNKEHPENRNIKMTNLLGPYMDYIKEGKWNKIEKNILIPKIIDKSIDVVDEIAYKDLDADTDEEDDTLNAWEKYSDIKYGDNKKLKDKITKKAARQIYNETNKNP
;
A
#
# COMPACT_ATOMS: atom_id res chain seq x y z
N MET A 1 -19.28 -19.67 37.78
CA MET A 1 -19.10 -20.15 36.40
C MET A 1 -20.10 -19.49 35.40
N GLU A 2 -20.32 -18.18 35.50
CA GLU A 2 -21.32 -17.46 34.65
C GLU A 2 -20.71 -16.43 33.66
N LYS A 3 -19.41 -16.14 33.75
CA LYS A 3 -18.78 -15.10 32.92
C LYS A 3 -18.40 -15.51 31.48
N THR A 4 -18.34 -16.78 31.17
CA THR A 4 -17.97 -17.28 29.83
C THR A 4 -19.13 -17.22 28.82
N GLY A 5 -20.36 -17.36 29.26
CA GLY A 5 -21.54 -17.32 28.38
C GLY A 5 -21.95 -15.91 27.89
N GLU A 6 -21.61 -14.85 28.64
CA GLU A 6 -21.85 -13.46 28.20
C GLU A 6 -20.88 -12.99 27.14
N THR A 7 -19.61 -13.41 27.23
CA THR A 7 -18.60 -13.07 26.22
C THR A 7 -18.83 -13.78 24.88
N GLU A 8 -19.28 -15.03 24.90
CA GLU A 8 -19.64 -15.77 23.68
C GLU A 8 -20.83 -15.12 22.94
N LYS A 9 -21.87 -14.73 23.66
CA LYS A 9 -23.02 -14.03 23.07
C LYS A 9 -22.64 -12.66 22.50
N GLN A 10 -21.74 -11.93 23.16
CA GLN A 10 -21.24 -10.64 22.63
C GLN A 10 -20.42 -10.81 21.35
N VAL A 11 -19.61 -11.86 21.27
CA VAL A 11 -18.83 -12.18 20.06
C VAL A 11 -19.75 -12.59 18.91
N GLU A 12 -20.75 -13.44 19.16
CA GLU A 12 -21.75 -13.80 18.14
C GLU A 12 -22.53 -12.58 17.63
N GLN A 13 -22.90 -11.67 18.52
CA GLN A 13 -23.61 -10.44 18.15
C GLN A 13 -22.74 -9.50 17.30
N LEU A 14 -21.47 -9.35 17.62
CA LEU A 14 -20.51 -8.57 16.85
C LEU A 14 -20.24 -9.19 15.47
N ILE A 15 -20.19 -10.51 15.36
CA ILE A 15 -20.07 -11.22 14.08
C ILE A 15 -21.31 -10.98 13.22
N LEU A 16 -22.50 -11.04 13.81
CA LEU A 16 -23.76 -10.80 13.12
C LEU A 16 -23.87 -9.35 12.64
N GLU A 17 -23.54 -8.37 13.48
CA GLU A 17 -23.50 -6.95 13.08
C GLU A 17 -22.50 -6.68 11.97
N LYS A 18 -21.30 -7.26 12.06
CA LYS A 18 -20.29 -7.17 11.00
C LYS A 18 -20.80 -7.73 9.67
N THR A 19 -21.48 -8.87 9.71
CA THR A 19 -22.07 -9.51 8.52
C THR A 19 -23.19 -8.65 7.93
N GLN A 20 -24.06 -8.08 8.76
CA GLN A 20 -25.14 -7.17 8.32
C GLN A 20 -24.62 -5.88 7.73
N LEU A 21 -23.54 -5.30 8.30
CA LEU A 21 -22.86 -4.12 7.76
C LEU A 21 -22.19 -4.43 6.41
N GLN A 22 -21.61 -5.59 6.26
CA GLN A 22 -21.03 -6.04 4.98
C GLN A 22 -22.12 -6.23 3.90
N GLU A 23 -23.27 -6.82 4.25
CA GLU A 23 -24.39 -6.97 3.33
C GLU A 23 -25.04 -5.62 2.98
N ALA A 24 -25.15 -4.69 3.94
CA ALA A 24 -25.68 -3.36 3.69
C ALA A 24 -24.77 -2.56 2.75
N HIS A 25 -23.45 -2.62 2.95
CA HIS A 25 -22.47 -2.04 2.02
C HIS A 25 -22.56 -2.65 0.62
N ALA A 26 -22.70 -3.97 0.52
CA ALA A 26 -22.86 -4.66 -0.77
C ALA A 26 -24.16 -4.20 -1.50
N ARG A 27 -25.24 -3.94 -0.78
CA ARG A 27 -26.51 -3.43 -1.35
C ARG A 27 -26.40 -1.99 -1.84
N VAL A 28 -25.67 -1.13 -1.13
CA VAL A 28 -25.43 0.28 -1.54
C VAL A 28 -24.62 0.31 -2.84
N ILE A 29 -23.64 -0.57 -3.00
CA ILE A 29 -22.79 -0.66 -4.21
C ILE A 29 -23.62 -1.15 -5.42
N ASN A 30 -24.62 -2.02 -5.23
CA ASN A 30 -25.44 -2.56 -6.30
C ASN A 30 -26.59 -1.66 -6.77
N ASN A 31 -26.93 -0.60 -6.05
CA ASN A 31 -28.05 0.30 -6.40
C ASN A 31 -27.65 1.57 -7.18
N ASP A 32 -26.35 1.82 -7.38
CA ASP A 32 -25.88 2.99 -8.14
C ASP A 32 -25.57 2.58 -9.60
N HIS A 33 -26.66 2.40 -10.40
CA HIS A 33 -26.61 1.93 -11.79
C HIS A 33 -26.09 2.98 -12.81
N SER A 34 -25.56 4.12 -12.38
CA SER A 34 -25.13 5.18 -13.29
C SER A 34 -23.60 5.39 -13.42
N ASN A 35 -22.77 4.58 -12.74
CA ASN A 35 -21.33 4.70 -12.92
C ASN A 35 -20.61 3.34 -12.80
N THR A 36 -20.69 2.56 -13.89
CA THR A 36 -19.95 1.32 -14.08
C THR A 36 -18.46 1.61 -14.19
N ASN A 37 -17.74 1.60 -13.08
CA ASN A 37 -16.29 1.45 -13.10
C ASN A 37 -15.85 0.39 -12.08
N ASN A 38 -15.87 -0.84 -12.59
CA ASN A 38 -14.99 -1.95 -12.24
C ASN A 38 -14.86 -2.35 -10.77
N ILE A 39 -15.94 -2.93 -10.25
CA ILE A 39 -15.77 -4.07 -9.35
C ILE A 39 -15.47 -5.24 -10.29
N THR A 40 -14.23 -5.68 -10.37
CA THR A 40 -13.87 -6.86 -11.16
C THR A 40 -14.47 -8.08 -10.48
N THR A 41 -15.58 -8.55 -11.01
CA THR A 41 -16.22 -9.82 -10.61
C THR A 41 -15.35 -10.94 -11.17
N ILE A 42 -14.59 -11.61 -10.33
CA ILE A 42 -13.88 -12.83 -10.69
C ILE A 42 -14.71 -14.01 -10.17
N GLY A 43 -15.28 -14.76 -11.11
CA GLY A 43 -15.76 -16.15 -11.09
C GLY A 43 -16.42 -16.68 -9.82
N ARG A 44 -17.54 -17.30 -9.98
CA ARG A 44 -18.44 -18.21 -9.23
C ARG A 44 -18.40 -18.39 -7.71
N ASP A 45 -17.33 -17.96 -7.01
CA ASP A 45 -17.29 -17.77 -5.56
C ASP A 45 -16.98 -16.29 -5.33
N GLN A 46 -18.03 -15.50 -5.04
CA GLN A 46 -17.94 -14.04 -4.92
C GLN A 46 -17.27 -13.66 -3.58
N ASN A 47 -15.97 -13.73 -3.54
CA ASN A 47 -15.22 -13.01 -2.52
C ASN A 47 -15.24 -11.51 -2.89
N ILE A 48 -16.13 -10.74 -2.26
CA ILE A 48 -16.15 -9.29 -2.38
C ILE A 48 -14.89 -8.76 -1.70
N ILE A 49 -13.94 -8.27 -2.48
CA ILE A 49 -12.75 -7.61 -1.93
C ILE A 49 -13.11 -6.13 -1.75
N ILE A 50 -13.14 -5.68 -0.50
CA ILE A 50 -13.25 -4.26 -0.18
C ILE A 50 -11.86 -3.67 -0.27
N VAL A 51 -11.65 -2.76 -1.23
CA VAL A 51 -10.35 -2.12 -1.43
C VAL A 51 -10.22 -0.92 -0.50
N ASN A 52 -9.09 -0.84 0.20
CA ASN A 52 -8.76 0.25 1.11
C ASN A 52 -8.59 1.58 0.36
N ASN A 53 -8.96 2.69 1.00
CA ASN A 53 -8.61 4.00 0.46
C ASN A 53 -7.10 4.19 0.41
N PHE A 54 -6.63 4.99 -0.53
CA PHE A 54 -5.23 5.39 -0.55
C PHE A 54 -4.87 6.13 0.73
N GLY A 55 -3.83 5.67 1.40
CA GLY A 55 -3.39 6.16 2.70
C GLY A 55 -3.88 5.31 3.88
N GLU A 56 -4.81 4.36 3.66
CA GLU A 56 -5.39 3.48 4.68
C GLU A 56 -5.02 2.01 4.43
N GLU A 57 -3.91 1.76 3.72
CA GLU A 57 -3.43 0.42 3.43
C GLU A 57 -3.07 -0.33 4.73
N ASN A 58 -3.49 -1.60 4.81
CA ASN A 58 -2.99 -2.49 5.85
C ASN A 58 -1.59 -2.98 5.47
N ILE A 59 -0.59 -2.61 6.25
CA ILE A 59 0.83 -2.97 6.04
C ILE A 59 1.41 -3.82 7.18
N GLU A 60 0.59 -4.30 8.13
CA GLU A 60 1.08 -5.07 9.28
C GLU A 60 1.87 -6.31 8.89
N TYR A 61 1.49 -6.97 7.79
CA TYR A 61 2.21 -8.12 7.26
C TYR A 61 3.62 -7.74 6.79
N LEU A 62 3.77 -6.56 6.21
CA LEU A 62 5.04 -6.07 5.70
C LEU A 62 6.01 -5.72 6.83
N LEU A 63 5.49 -5.16 7.94
CA LEU A 63 6.26 -4.85 9.14
C LEU A 63 6.72 -6.10 9.91
N LYS A 64 6.25 -7.28 9.52
CA LYS A 64 6.63 -8.59 10.07
C LYS A 64 7.44 -9.44 9.07
N ASP A 65 7.63 -8.96 7.84
CA ASP A 65 8.41 -9.66 6.80
C ASP A 65 9.91 -9.41 7.02
N GLU A 66 10.61 -10.39 7.59
CA GLU A 66 12.05 -10.33 7.86
C GLU A 66 12.89 -10.00 6.62
N ASN A 67 12.47 -10.49 5.43
CA ASN A 67 13.17 -10.18 4.18
C ASN A 67 12.99 -8.73 3.76
N PHE A 68 11.81 -8.15 4.00
CA PHE A 68 11.57 -6.74 3.72
C PHE A 68 12.33 -5.87 4.71
N ILE A 69 12.28 -6.20 6.01
CA ILE A 69 13.00 -5.51 7.09
C ILE A 69 14.50 -5.47 6.77
N LYS A 70 15.10 -6.62 6.51
CA LYS A 70 16.52 -6.73 6.13
C LYS A 70 16.86 -5.83 4.93
N LYS A 71 16.01 -5.79 3.90
CA LYS A 71 16.23 -4.93 2.73
C LYS A 71 16.09 -3.45 3.05
N CYS A 72 15.22 -3.07 3.98
CA CYS A 72 15.12 -1.68 4.43
C CYS A 72 16.45 -1.21 5.02
N ILE A 73 17.13 -2.06 5.77
CA ILE A 73 18.43 -1.78 6.38
C ILE A 73 19.54 -1.75 5.33
N GLU A 74 19.69 -2.82 4.54
CA GLU A 74 20.79 -2.98 3.57
C GLU A 74 20.66 -2.06 2.35
N SER A 75 19.45 -1.71 1.93
CA SER A 75 19.22 -0.99 0.69
C SER A 75 17.96 -0.11 0.74
N PRO A 76 17.96 0.93 1.58
CA PRO A 76 16.77 1.74 1.87
C PRO A 76 16.14 2.37 0.62
N ILE A 77 16.94 2.85 -0.35
CA ILE A 77 16.43 3.41 -1.61
C ILE A 77 15.68 2.37 -2.45
N ASN A 78 16.17 1.13 -2.49
CA ASN A 78 15.49 0.05 -3.23
C ASN A 78 14.22 -0.39 -2.50
N SER A 79 14.18 -0.26 -1.18
CA SER A 79 13.01 -0.61 -0.37
C SER A 79 11.81 0.29 -0.64
N ILE A 80 12.01 1.56 -1.05
CA ILE A 80 10.96 2.43 -1.56
C ILE A 80 10.19 1.76 -2.72
N HIS A 81 10.91 1.15 -3.66
CA HIS A 81 10.30 0.45 -4.79
C HIS A 81 9.69 -0.89 -4.40
N LYS A 82 10.30 -1.58 -3.44
CA LYS A 82 9.74 -2.81 -2.88
C LYS A 82 8.47 -2.58 -2.10
N TYR A 83 8.36 -1.45 -1.40
CA TYR A 83 7.12 -1.05 -0.76
C TYR A 83 5.97 -0.96 -1.77
N LEU A 84 6.19 -0.31 -2.92
CA LEU A 84 5.19 -0.24 -3.99
C LEU A 84 4.68 -1.62 -4.42
N ASP A 85 5.60 -2.55 -4.71
CA ASP A 85 5.23 -3.91 -5.13
C ASP A 85 4.46 -4.64 -4.03
N ASN A 86 4.97 -4.59 -2.81
CA ASN A 86 4.44 -5.36 -1.70
C ASN A 86 3.11 -4.81 -1.18
N VAL A 87 2.88 -3.50 -1.26
CA VAL A 87 1.65 -2.89 -0.76
C VAL A 87 0.59 -2.82 -1.87
N HIS A 88 0.88 -2.11 -2.96
CA HIS A 88 -0.15 -1.79 -3.94
C HIS A 88 -0.33 -2.85 -5.04
N PHE A 89 0.62 -3.78 -5.21
CA PHE A 89 0.59 -4.77 -6.29
C PHE A 89 0.75 -6.21 -5.80
N ASN A 90 0.71 -6.44 -4.50
CA ASN A 90 0.74 -7.77 -3.91
C ASN A 90 -0.56 -8.52 -4.24
N LYS A 91 -0.42 -9.76 -4.74
CA LYS A 91 -1.56 -10.62 -5.07
C LYS A 91 -2.25 -11.20 -3.84
N GLU A 92 -1.51 -11.34 -2.75
CA GLU A 92 -2.01 -11.85 -1.48
C GLU A 92 -2.76 -10.78 -0.66
N HIS A 93 -2.57 -9.49 -1.02
CA HIS A 93 -3.20 -8.35 -0.39
C HIS A 93 -3.95 -7.46 -1.40
N PRO A 94 -4.96 -8.03 -2.09
CA PRO A 94 -5.71 -7.32 -3.13
C PRO A 94 -6.51 -6.13 -2.61
N GLU A 95 -6.79 -6.09 -1.31
CA GLU A 95 -7.43 -4.95 -0.62
C GLU A 95 -6.62 -3.66 -0.68
N ASN A 96 -5.30 -3.74 -0.90
CA ASN A 96 -4.42 -2.59 -1.02
C ASN A 96 -4.19 -2.13 -2.47
N ARG A 97 -4.86 -2.73 -3.46
CA ARG A 97 -4.75 -2.34 -4.89
C ARG A 97 -5.54 -1.08 -5.19
N ASN A 98 -5.17 0.00 -4.59
CA ASN A 98 -5.91 1.27 -4.57
C ASN A 98 -5.30 2.37 -5.46
N ILE A 99 -4.28 2.04 -6.26
CA ILE A 99 -3.68 2.93 -7.25
C ILE A 99 -3.55 2.24 -8.61
N LYS A 100 -3.68 2.99 -9.70
CA LYS A 100 -3.42 2.49 -11.06
C LYS A 100 -3.01 3.62 -12.01
N MET A 101 -2.22 3.27 -13.03
CA MET A 101 -1.82 4.18 -14.08
C MET A 101 -1.93 3.49 -15.45
N THR A 102 -2.89 3.89 -16.25
CA THR A 102 -3.15 3.31 -17.58
C THR A 102 -2.39 4.02 -18.71
N ASN A 103 -1.90 5.24 -18.47
CA ASN A 103 -1.13 6.01 -19.45
C ASN A 103 0.11 6.63 -18.80
N LEU A 104 1.29 6.08 -19.15
CA LEU A 104 2.56 6.57 -18.63
C LEU A 104 2.89 8.00 -19.05
N LEU A 105 2.51 8.41 -20.27
CA LEU A 105 2.79 9.75 -20.81
C LEU A 105 1.75 10.77 -20.37
N GLY A 106 0.55 10.36 -20.01
CA GLY A 106 -0.51 11.22 -19.53
C GLY A 106 -0.17 11.87 -18.18
N PRO A 107 -0.81 13.00 -17.84
CA PRO A 107 -0.56 13.70 -16.58
C PRO A 107 -1.25 13.08 -15.37
N TYR A 108 -2.22 12.17 -15.57
CA TYR A 108 -3.09 11.65 -14.52
C TYR A 108 -2.84 10.18 -14.20
N MET A 109 -3.21 9.80 -12.99
CA MET A 109 -3.37 8.42 -12.53
C MET A 109 -4.64 8.33 -11.67
N ASP A 110 -5.08 7.11 -11.37
CA ASP A 110 -6.27 6.87 -10.58
C ASP A 110 -5.89 6.33 -9.19
N TYR A 111 -6.68 6.67 -8.17
CA TYR A 111 -6.54 6.20 -6.81
C TYR A 111 -7.91 6.04 -6.15
N ILE A 112 -8.02 5.20 -5.12
CA ILE A 112 -9.27 5.03 -4.36
C ILE A 112 -9.32 6.03 -3.22
N LYS A 113 -10.42 6.77 -3.17
CA LYS A 113 -10.81 7.65 -2.07
C LYS A 113 -12.30 7.51 -1.83
N GLU A 114 -12.70 7.33 -0.56
CA GLU A 114 -14.10 7.14 -0.17
C GLU A 114 -14.77 5.98 -0.93
N GLY A 115 -14.01 4.88 -1.10
CA GLY A 115 -14.45 3.67 -1.81
C GLY A 115 -14.63 3.82 -3.33
N LYS A 116 -14.19 4.93 -3.94
CA LYS A 116 -14.36 5.22 -5.38
C LYS A 116 -13.03 5.55 -6.05
N TRP A 117 -12.91 5.18 -7.33
CA TRP A 117 -11.80 5.59 -8.16
C TRP A 117 -11.89 7.08 -8.50
N ASN A 118 -10.84 7.82 -8.20
CA ASN A 118 -10.69 9.24 -8.45
C ASN A 118 -9.44 9.50 -9.30
N LYS A 119 -9.49 10.52 -10.16
CA LYS A 119 -8.34 10.97 -10.93
C LYS A 119 -7.56 12.03 -10.16
N ILE A 120 -6.22 11.93 -10.24
CA ILE A 120 -5.29 12.90 -9.66
C ILE A 120 -4.09 13.06 -10.57
N GLU A 121 -3.43 14.21 -10.54
CA GLU A 121 -2.18 14.40 -11.23
C GLU A 121 -1.08 13.52 -10.65
N LYS A 122 -0.34 12.82 -11.52
CA LYS A 122 0.73 11.91 -11.09
C LYS A 122 1.88 12.62 -10.36
N ASN A 123 2.12 13.90 -10.68
CA ASN A 123 3.09 14.75 -9.98
C ASN A 123 2.68 15.10 -8.55
N ILE A 124 1.42 14.86 -8.17
CA ILE A 124 0.90 15.03 -6.81
C ILE A 124 0.90 13.68 -6.07
N LEU A 125 0.43 12.61 -6.71
CA LEU A 125 0.24 11.33 -6.02
C LEU A 125 1.54 10.55 -5.87
N ILE A 126 2.39 10.48 -6.89
CA ILE A 126 3.65 9.71 -6.83
C ILE A 126 4.57 10.20 -5.70
N PRO A 127 4.79 11.52 -5.50
CA PRO A 127 5.54 11.99 -4.33
C PRO A 127 4.94 11.52 -3.01
N LYS A 128 3.62 11.56 -2.84
CA LYS A 128 2.96 11.07 -1.60
C LYS A 128 3.18 9.58 -1.37
N ILE A 129 3.17 8.77 -2.42
CA ILE A 129 3.48 7.34 -2.33
C ILE A 129 4.93 7.13 -1.88
N ILE A 130 5.86 7.91 -2.45
CA ILE A 130 7.27 7.85 -2.10
C ILE A 130 7.49 8.30 -0.67
N ASP A 131 6.90 9.42 -0.25
CA ASP A 131 7.02 9.93 1.11
C ASP A 131 6.51 8.88 2.12
N LYS A 132 5.36 8.26 1.86
CA LYS A 132 4.83 7.19 2.70
C LYS A 132 5.74 5.97 2.76
N SER A 133 6.35 5.58 1.64
CA SER A 133 7.32 4.48 1.63
C SER A 133 8.61 4.83 2.39
N ILE A 134 9.03 6.10 2.38
CA ILE A 134 10.14 6.60 3.18
C ILE A 134 9.80 6.50 4.67
N ASP A 135 8.61 6.93 5.09
CA ASP A 135 8.18 6.86 6.49
C ASP A 135 8.21 5.42 7.03
N VAL A 136 7.77 4.45 6.21
CA VAL A 136 7.81 3.02 6.59
C VAL A 136 9.24 2.48 6.67
N VAL A 137 10.10 2.83 5.72
CA VAL A 137 11.52 2.43 5.75
C VAL A 137 12.21 2.99 6.98
N ASP A 138 11.94 4.24 7.34
CA ASP A 138 12.47 4.88 8.55
C ASP A 138 11.98 4.21 9.82
N GLU A 139 10.68 3.90 9.90
CA GLU A 139 10.10 3.22 11.07
C GLU A 139 10.77 1.87 11.32
N ILE A 140 11.02 1.12 10.24
CA ILE A 140 11.71 -0.17 10.31
C ILE A 140 13.15 0.02 10.76
N ALA A 141 13.88 0.93 10.11
CA ALA A 141 15.28 1.16 10.41
C ALA A 141 15.50 1.66 11.85
N TYR A 142 14.63 2.55 12.33
CA TYR A 142 14.74 3.07 13.69
C TYR A 142 14.56 1.98 14.75
N LYS A 143 13.73 0.97 14.47
CA LYS A 143 13.49 -0.15 15.40
C LYS A 143 14.65 -1.16 15.44
N ASP A 144 15.34 -1.35 14.33
CA ASP A 144 16.33 -2.43 14.18
C ASP A 144 17.79 -1.92 14.25
N LEU A 145 18.05 -0.61 14.01
CA LEU A 145 19.40 -0.02 14.16
C LEU A 145 19.87 0.11 15.60
N ASP A 146 18.99 -0.04 16.61
CA ASP A 146 19.35 -0.13 18.02
C ASP A 146 20.00 -1.48 18.40
N ALA A 147 20.00 -2.46 17.50
CA ALA A 147 20.72 -3.73 17.69
C ALA A 147 22.16 -3.57 17.18
N ASP A 148 23.14 -3.66 18.09
CA ASP A 148 24.61 -3.66 17.90
C ASP A 148 25.01 -4.40 16.60
N THR A 149 24.98 -3.75 15.46
CA THR A 149 25.44 -4.30 14.18
C THR A 149 26.74 -3.61 13.81
N ASP A 150 27.81 -4.40 13.66
CA ASP A 150 29.02 -4.00 12.92
C ASP A 150 28.58 -3.74 11.46
N GLU A 151 28.16 -2.49 11.19
CA GLU A 151 27.65 -2.12 9.86
C GLU A 151 28.82 -2.13 8.85
N GLU A 152 28.65 -2.91 7.79
CA GLU A 152 29.56 -2.89 6.66
C GLU A 152 29.54 -1.51 5.97
N ASP A 153 30.70 -1.04 5.48
CA ASP A 153 30.88 0.25 4.78
C ASP A 153 29.82 0.51 3.67
N ASP A 154 29.35 -0.54 2.99
CA ASP A 154 28.36 -0.43 1.93
C ASP A 154 26.97 -0.03 2.46
N THR A 155 26.61 -0.46 3.66
CA THR A 155 25.36 -0.10 4.33
C THR A 155 25.35 1.37 4.72
N LEU A 156 26.45 1.87 5.30
CA LEU A 156 26.61 3.29 5.64
C LEU A 156 26.48 4.18 4.39
N ASN A 157 27.13 3.83 3.30
CA ASN A 157 27.00 4.52 1.99
C ASN A 157 25.55 4.54 1.46
N ALA A 158 24.80 3.47 1.66
CA ALA A 158 23.40 3.40 1.24
C ALA A 158 22.51 4.32 2.06
N TRP A 159 22.74 4.42 3.36
CA TRP A 159 22.02 5.30 4.28
C TRP A 159 22.37 6.78 4.08
N GLU A 160 23.62 7.13 3.77
CA GLU A 160 24.00 8.48 3.41
C GLU A 160 23.23 8.98 2.17
N LYS A 161 23.20 8.18 1.10
CA LYS A 161 22.42 8.49 -0.10
C LYS A 161 20.91 8.56 0.16
N TYR A 162 20.41 7.74 1.06
CA TYR A 162 19.00 7.77 1.47
C TYR A 162 18.67 9.05 2.25
N SER A 163 19.53 9.47 3.17
CA SER A 163 19.41 10.73 3.91
C SER A 163 19.38 11.93 2.97
N ASP A 164 20.15 11.91 1.89
CA ASP A 164 20.11 12.93 0.83
C ASP A 164 18.74 13.03 0.14
N ILE A 165 17.98 11.94 0.06
CA ILE A 165 16.62 11.95 -0.49
C ILE A 165 15.64 12.55 0.49
N LYS A 166 15.76 12.17 1.76
CA LYS A 166 14.82 12.55 2.82
C LYS A 166 15.01 14.00 3.25
N TYR A 167 16.24 14.40 3.52
CA TYR A 167 16.55 15.68 4.13
C TYR A 167 17.30 16.64 3.21
N GLY A 168 17.83 16.14 2.11
CA GLY A 168 18.67 16.89 1.20
C GLY A 168 17.95 17.40 -0.02
N ASP A 169 18.61 18.35 -0.69
CA ASP A 169 18.16 18.93 -1.97
C ASP A 169 18.57 18.10 -3.19
N ASN A 170 18.79 16.79 -3.04
CA ASN A 170 19.19 15.94 -4.17
C ASN A 170 18.03 15.71 -5.14
N LYS A 171 17.61 16.80 -5.78
CA LYS A 171 16.52 16.84 -6.77
C LYS A 171 16.69 15.78 -7.86
N LYS A 172 17.93 15.57 -8.34
CA LYS A 172 18.22 14.60 -9.40
C LYS A 172 17.90 13.16 -8.97
N LEU A 173 18.19 12.82 -7.72
CA LEU A 173 17.90 11.49 -7.19
C LEU A 173 16.41 11.30 -6.92
N LYS A 174 15.73 12.32 -6.36
CA LYS A 174 14.26 12.33 -6.21
C LYS A 174 13.57 12.15 -7.57
N ASP A 175 14.00 12.86 -8.60
CA ASP A 175 13.45 12.72 -9.96
C ASP A 175 13.66 11.32 -10.53
N LYS A 176 14.81 10.70 -10.27
CA LYS A 176 15.10 9.32 -10.70
C LYS A 176 14.16 8.31 -10.04
N ILE A 177 13.96 8.43 -8.73
CA ILE A 177 13.04 7.57 -7.96
C ILE A 177 11.61 7.76 -8.45
N THR A 178 11.16 9.00 -8.59
CA THR A 178 9.82 9.33 -9.10
C THR A 178 9.55 8.74 -10.48
N LYS A 179 10.51 8.86 -11.41
CA LYS A 179 10.39 8.28 -12.75
C LYS A 179 10.36 6.75 -12.71
N LYS A 180 11.16 6.13 -11.85
CA LYS A 180 11.15 4.67 -11.67
C LYS A 180 9.83 4.19 -11.07
N ALA A 181 9.32 4.87 -10.03
CA ALA A 181 8.03 4.58 -9.43
C ALA A 181 6.88 4.71 -10.45
N ALA A 182 6.85 5.77 -11.24
CA ALA A 182 5.85 5.94 -12.30
C ALA A 182 5.85 4.78 -13.30
N ARG A 183 7.02 4.35 -13.77
CA ARG A 183 7.14 3.20 -14.68
C ARG A 183 6.69 1.90 -14.02
N GLN A 184 7.03 1.70 -12.75
CA GLN A 184 6.65 0.53 -11.99
C GLN A 184 5.13 0.45 -11.86
N ILE A 185 4.47 1.52 -11.41
CA ILE A 185 3.00 1.59 -11.30
C ILE A 185 2.33 1.32 -12.65
N TYR A 186 2.83 1.93 -13.73
CA TYR A 186 2.31 1.69 -15.07
C TYR A 186 2.44 0.22 -15.50
N ASN A 187 3.61 -0.38 -15.30
CA ASN A 187 3.87 -1.75 -15.68
C ASN A 187 2.99 -2.72 -14.88
N GLU A 188 2.91 -2.55 -13.55
CA GLU A 188 2.10 -3.42 -12.69
C GLU A 188 0.60 -3.29 -12.98
N THR A 189 0.11 -2.06 -13.25
CA THR A 189 -1.28 -1.83 -13.67
C THR A 189 -1.62 -2.59 -14.96
N ASN A 190 -0.69 -2.68 -15.91
CA ASN A 190 -0.96 -3.22 -17.24
C ASN A 190 -0.47 -4.67 -17.46
N LYS A 191 0.10 -5.32 -16.43
CA LYS A 191 0.47 -6.75 -16.49
C LYS A 191 -0.74 -7.69 -16.46
N ASN A 192 -1.82 -7.26 -15.79
CA ASN A 192 -3.06 -8.05 -15.66
C ASN A 192 -4.22 -7.08 -15.87
N PRO A 193 -4.63 -6.83 -17.13
CA PRO A 193 -5.75 -5.96 -17.47
C PRO A 193 -7.10 -6.54 -17.05
#